data_9102ca0607987934d93485cdec8418f4
#
_entry.id   9102ca0607987934d93485cdec8418f4
#
_cell.length_a   1.000
_cell.length_b   1.000
_cell.length_c   1.000
_cell.angle_alpha   90.00
_cell.angle_beta   90.00
_cell.angle_gamma   90.00
#
_symmetry.space_group_name_H-M   'P 1'
#
loop_
_entity.id
_entity.type
_entity.pdbx_description
1 polymer ?
#
loop_
_entity_poly.entity_id
_entity_poly.type
_entity_poly.pdbx_seq_one_letter_code
_entity_poly.pdbx_strand_id
1 'polypeptide(L)'
;ELIKNKHTQYYKRWLRGISRYSDAKPNLQVSKNSNQWECIGPWDFDKEAESRSYAPGAAHIYTIEQAISDPNILYAGSATAGAWKTNDKGENWSLITQDLPLNEVYAIEIDFTNPDIIYISGNGGIYKSYDSGTNWSIIGDAAFTTLSHSIKDIKLKPSNNMELFVASDEGLYQSLDGGNNFSEIMSGNFLEIEFHPNSMDTMYFIRTSGDKTEFYRSDDGGNSLTLYTNGWPNPGTGDEQKRTEIAVS
;
A
#
# COMPACT_ATOMS: atom_id res chain seq x y z
N GLU A 1 -15.95 -36.77 3.47
CA GLU A 1 -16.97 -35.71 3.63
C GLU A 1 -16.28 -34.41 3.93
N LEU A 2 -16.23 -33.50 2.94
CA LEU A 2 -15.62 -32.18 3.09
C LEU A 2 -16.47 -31.34 4.06
N ILE A 3 -15.87 -31.02 5.20
CA ILE A 3 -16.52 -30.17 6.22
C ILE A 3 -16.93 -28.84 5.58
N LYS A 4 -18.23 -28.58 5.57
CA LYS A 4 -18.80 -27.31 5.10
C LYS A 4 -18.47 -26.20 6.09
N ASN A 5 -17.36 -25.50 5.88
CA ASN A 5 -17.09 -24.27 6.58
C ASN A 5 -17.30 -23.05 5.68
N LYS A 6 -17.35 -21.85 6.29
CA LYS A 6 -17.61 -20.59 5.60
C LYS A 6 -16.59 -20.28 4.50
N HIS A 7 -15.34 -20.67 4.68
CA HIS A 7 -14.22 -20.44 3.75
C HIS A 7 -14.29 -21.37 2.53
N THR A 8 -14.59 -22.67 2.72
CA THR A 8 -14.77 -23.60 1.60
C THR A 8 -15.98 -23.26 0.74
N GLN A 9 -17.02 -22.63 1.31
CA GLN A 9 -18.16 -22.17 0.54
C GLN A 9 -17.84 -20.91 -0.30
N TYR A 10 -17.03 -20.00 0.24
CA TYR A 10 -16.54 -18.83 -0.48
C TYR A 10 -15.67 -19.25 -1.69
N TYR A 11 -14.70 -20.12 -1.47
CA TYR A 11 -13.85 -20.67 -2.52
C TYR A 11 -14.65 -21.36 -3.63
N LYS A 12 -15.66 -22.17 -3.28
CA LYS A 12 -16.54 -22.81 -4.26
C LYS A 12 -17.42 -21.82 -5.03
N ARG A 13 -17.80 -20.69 -4.44
CA ARG A 13 -18.51 -19.62 -5.13
C ARG A 13 -17.59 -18.89 -6.10
N TRP A 14 -16.39 -18.61 -5.66
CA TRP A 14 -15.35 -17.99 -6.48
C TRP A 14 -15.00 -18.88 -7.68
N LEU A 15 -14.69 -20.14 -7.48
CA LEU A 15 -14.45 -21.11 -8.56
C LEU A 15 -15.60 -21.17 -9.57
N ARG A 16 -16.85 -21.16 -9.11
CA ARG A 16 -18.01 -21.13 -10.00
C ARG A 16 -18.13 -19.80 -10.75
N GLY A 17 -17.72 -18.71 -10.16
CA GLY A 17 -17.69 -17.39 -10.80
C GLY A 17 -16.66 -17.35 -11.92
N ILE A 18 -15.45 -17.82 -11.68
CA ILE A 18 -14.36 -17.79 -12.66
C ILE A 18 -14.42 -18.91 -13.69
N SER A 19 -15.13 -20.02 -13.40
CA SER A 19 -15.26 -21.16 -14.36
C SER A 19 -15.87 -20.78 -15.70
N ARG A 20 -16.52 -19.60 -15.79
CA ARG A 20 -17.04 -19.04 -17.04
C ARG A 20 -15.93 -18.36 -17.88
N TYR A 21 -14.77 -18.09 -17.28
CA TYR A 21 -13.67 -17.34 -17.87
C TYR A 21 -12.36 -18.12 -17.90
N SER A 22 -12.34 -19.36 -17.39
CA SER A 22 -11.18 -20.24 -17.41
C SER A 22 -11.48 -21.53 -18.14
N ASP A 23 -10.56 -21.97 -18.97
CA ASP A 23 -10.52 -23.33 -19.46
C ASP A 23 -10.17 -24.28 -18.31
N ALA A 24 -10.23 -25.58 -18.53
CA ALA A 24 -9.96 -26.63 -17.54
C ALA A 24 -8.52 -26.60 -16.94
N LYS A 25 -7.68 -25.67 -17.37
CA LYS A 25 -6.41 -25.27 -16.74
C LYS A 25 -6.57 -23.82 -16.25
N PRO A 26 -5.96 -23.43 -15.10
CA PRO A 26 -6.15 -22.11 -14.49
C PRO A 26 -5.48 -20.95 -15.28
N ASN A 27 -5.50 -21.02 -16.59
CA ASN A 27 -5.12 -19.89 -17.44
C ASN A 27 -6.40 -19.11 -17.73
N LEU A 28 -6.54 -17.97 -17.08
CA LEU A 28 -7.52 -16.98 -17.47
C LEU A 28 -7.22 -16.56 -18.91
N GLN A 29 -8.10 -16.95 -19.85
CA GLN A 29 -8.05 -16.41 -21.19
C GLN A 29 -8.64 -15.01 -21.15
N VAL A 30 -7.81 -14.01 -21.02
CA VAL A 30 -8.22 -12.62 -21.14
C VAL A 30 -8.28 -12.27 -22.61
N SER A 31 -9.47 -11.98 -23.10
CA SER A 31 -9.66 -11.37 -24.41
C SER A 31 -8.96 -10.00 -24.37
N LYS A 32 -7.91 -9.84 -25.17
CA LYS A 32 -7.16 -8.57 -25.32
C LYS A 32 -8.03 -7.52 -26.03
N ASN A 33 -9.00 -7.00 -25.31
CA ASN A 33 -9.65 -5.74 -25.68
C ASN A 33 -8.95 -4.63 -24.93
N SER A 34 -8.42 -3.66 -25.63
CA SER A 34 -7.51 -2.60 -25.17
C SER A 34 -8.06 -1.68 -24.06
N ASN A 35 -9.24 -1.94 -23.52
CA ASN A 35 -9.91 -1.14 -22.50
C ASN A 35 -10.44 -1.98 -21.32
N GLN A 36 -10.03 -3.22 -21.16
CA GLN A 36 -10.43 -4.05 -20.02
C GLN A 36 -9.24 -4.25 -19.07
N TRP A 37 -9.54 -4.19 -17.78
CA TRP A 37 -8.59 -4.55 -16.74
C TRP A 37 -8.15 -6.00 -16.92
N GLU A 38 -6.84 -6.21 -17.05
CA GLU A 38 -6.20 -7.52 -17.07
C GLU A 38 -5.49 -7.72 -15.76
N CYS A 39 -5.72 -8.86 -15.11
CA CYS A 39 -4.97 -9.20 -13.92
C CYS A 39 -3.55 -9.64 -14.33
N ILE A 40 -2.55 -8.91 -13.90
CA ILE A 40 -1.14 -9.13 -14.25
C ILE A 40 -0.35 -9.92 -13.19
N GLY A 41 -1.02 -10.48 -12.20
CA GLY A 41 -0.42 -11.35 -11.17
C GLY A 41 -0.28 -10.70 -9.79
N PRO A 42 0.40 -11.33 -8.85
CA PRO A 42 1.10 -12.62 -8.95
C PRO A 42 0.13 -13.83 -9.04
N TRP A 43 0.46 -14.80 -9.91
CA TRP A 43 -0.45 -15.91 -10.26
C TRP A 43 -0.17 -17.21 -9.54
N ASP A 44 1.07 -17.44 -9.14
CA ASP A 44 1.51 -18.73 -8.67
C ASP A 44 2.18 -18.65 -7.30
N PHE A 45 2.06 -19.69 -6.57
CA PHE A 45 2.69 -19.90 -5.29
C PHE A 45 3.22 -21.33 -5.26
N ASP A 46 4.31 -21.53 -4.54
CA ASP A 46 4.91 -22.83 -4.37
C ASP A 46 4.03 -23.71 -3.44
N LYS A 47 3.28 -24.62 -4.04
CA LYS A 47 2.41 -25.54 -3.34
C LYS A 47 3.17 -26.52 -2.42
N GLU A 48 4.45 -26.75 -2.70
CA GLU A 48 5.27 -27.67 -1.93
C GLU A 48 5.88 -27.01 -0.70
N ALA A 49 6.19 -25.72 -0.78
CA ALA A 49 6.63 -24.92 0.37
C ALA A 49 5.51 -24.72 1.40
N GLU A 50 4.26 -24.78 0.97
CA GLU A 50 3.08 -24.70 1.84
C GLU A 50 2.67 -26.07 2.38
N SER A 51 3.39 -26.59 3.35
CA SER A 51 3.00 -27.84 4.04
C SER A 51 1.72 -27.72 4.89
N ARG A 52 0.98 -26.63 4.80
CA ARG A 52 -0.24 -26.35 5.55
C ARG A 52 -1.34 -25.77 4.67
N SER A 53 -2.40 -26.50 4.58
CA SER A 53 -3.60 -26.37 3.79
C SER A 53 -4.52 -25.18 4.08
N TYR A 54 -4.02 -24.01 4.26
CA TYR A 54 -4.89 -22.84 4.10
C TYR A 54 -4.64 -22.35 2.69
N ALA A 55 -5.75 -22.20 1.96
CA ALA A 55 -5.70 -21.72 0.63
C ALA A 55 -4.55 -20.71 0.54
N PRO A 56 -3.61 -20.92 -0.38
CA PRO A 56 -2.70 -19.88 -0.70
C PRO A 56 -3.60 -18.71 -1.02
N GLY A 57 -3.86 -17.96 -0.03
CA GLY A 57 -4.49 -16.72 -0.21
C GLY A 57 -3.49 -16.02 -1.08
N ALA A 58 -3.83 -15.78 -2.33
CA ALA A 58 -3.31 -14.62 -2.97
C ALA A 58 -3.44 -13.56 -1.89
N ALA A 59 -2.34 -13.24 -1.23
CA ALA A 59 -2.37 -12.32 -0.10
C ALA A 59 -3.06 -11.09 -0.61
N HIS A 60 -3.94 -10.49 0.18
CA HIS A 60 -4.55 -9.24 -0.24
C HIS A 60 -3.40 -8.31 -0.58
N ILE A 61 -3.38 -7.81 -1.80
CA ILE A 61 -2.46 -6.74 -2.19
C ILE A 61 -3.06 -5.46 -1.62
N TYR A 62 -2.30 -4.79 -0.78
CA TYR A 62 -2.71 -3.54 -0.15
C TYR A 62 -2.29 -2.34 -0.97
N THR A 63 -1.14 -2.43 -1.62
CA THR A 63 -0.58 -1.34 -2.40
C THR A 63 0.14 -1.86 -3.63
N ILE A 64 0.12 -1.09 -4.68
CA ILE A 64 0.92 -1.31 -5.88
C ILE A 64 1.41 0.04 -6.39
N GLU A 65 2.71 0.14 -6.65
CA GLU A 65 3.34 1.34 -7.16
C GLU A 65 4.11 1.03 -8.43
N GLN A 66 4.02 1.93 -9.39
CA GLN A 66 4.77 1.88 -10.66
C GLN A 66 5.85 2.95 -10.66
N ALA A 67 7.07 2.57 -11.01
CA ALA A 67 8.15 3.53 -11.14
C ALA A 67 7.86 4.51 -12.29
N ILE A 68 7.88 5.81 -11.98
CA ILE A 68 7.65 6.88 -12.98
C ILE A 68 8.73 6.87 -14.04
N SER A 69 9.98 6.59 -13.66
CA SER A 69 11.14 6.58 -14.57
C SER A 69 11.23 5.34 -15.46
N ASP A 70 10.63 4.21 -15.05
CA ASP A 70 10.56 2.98 -15.84
C ASP A 70 9.23 2.25 -15.60
N PRO A 71 8.27 2.35 -16.52
CA PRO A 71 6.96 1.72 -16.36
C PRO A 71 6.96 0.19 -16.43
N ASN A 72 8.10 -0.46 -16.67
CA ASN A 72 8.22 -1.91 -16.56
C ASN A 72 8.39 -2.36 -15.10
N ILE A 73 8.84 -1.45 -14.23
CA ILE A 73 9.09 -1.73 -12.81
C ILE A 73 7.85 -1.40 -12.00
N LEU A 74 7.33 -2.42 -11.30
CA LEU A 74 6.28 -2.25 -10.31
C LEU A 74 6.68 -2.96 -9.02
N TYR A 75 6.17 -2.42 -7.93
CA TYR A 75 6.28 -3.03 -6.61
C TYR A 75 4.87 -3.24 -6.04
N ALA A 76 4.66 -4.35 -5.34
CA ALA A 76 3.39 -4.69 -4.71
C ALA A 76 3.59 -5.10 -3.26
N GLY A 77 2.80 -4.53 -2.36
CA GLY A 77 2.78 -4.85 -0.95
C GLY A 77 1.58 -5.71 -0.58
N SER A 78 1.79 -6.72 0.24
CA SER A 78 0.77 -7.69 0.59
C SER A 78 0.48 -7.76 2.08
N ALA A 79 -0.68 -8.32 2.43
CA ALA A 79 -1.14 -8.51 3.79
C ALA A 79 -0.34 -9.55 4.59
N THR A 80 0.27 -10.53 3.92
CA THR A 80 0.87 -11.69 4.61
C THR A 80 2.10 -12.27 3.92
N ALA A 81 2.49 -11.71 2.78
CA ALA A 81 3.56 -12.25 1.95
C ALA A 81 4.64 -11.21 1.58
N GLY A 82 4.75 -10.11 2.37
CA GLY A 82 5.76 -9.10 2.18
C GLY A 82 5.60 -8.27 0.91
N ALA A 83 6.72 -7.77 0.38
CA ALA A 83 6.76 -6.97 -0.84
C ALA A 83 7.35 -7.74 -2.03
N TRP A 84 6.79 -7.49 -3.18
CA TRP A 84 7.11 -8.12 -4.45
C TRP A 84 7.52 -7.09 -5.49
N LYS A 85 8.42 -7.47 -6.40
CA LYS A 85 8.88 -6.64 -7.52
C LYS A 85 8.71 -7.37 -8.84
N THR A 86 8.33 -6.63 -9.87
CA THR A 86 8.44 -7.03 -11.27
C THR A 86 9.30 -6.04 -12.05
N ASN A 87 9.97 -6.51 -13.09
CA ASN A 87 10.73 -5.70 -14.05
C ASN A 87 10.17 -5.83 -15.48
N ASP A 88 9.03 -6.47 -15.64
CA ASP A 88 8.43 -6.82 -16.92
C ASP A 88 6.92 -6.58 -16.96
N LYS A 89 6.47 -5.50 -16.33
CA LYS A 89 5.05 -5.08 -16.28
C LYS A 89 4.13 -6.11 -15.61
N GLY A 90 4.65 -6.92 -14.69
CA GLY A 90 3.86 -7.89 -13.95
C GLY A 90 3.79 -9.27 -14.57
N GLU A 91 4.55 -9.56 -15.65
CA GLU A 91 4.62 -10.91 -16.20
C GLU A 91 5.30 -11.88 -15.22
N ASN A 92 6.35 -11.42 -14.52
CA ASN A 92 7.05 -12.19 -13.49
C ASN A 92 7.25 -11.34 -12.24
N TRP A 93 7.04 -11.96 -11.07
CA TRP A 93 7.19 -11.31 -9.77
C TRP A 93 8.22 -12.03 -8.91
N SER A 94 9.02 -11.27 -8.19
CA SER A 94 10.01 -11.77 -7.23
C SER A 94 9.74 -11.19 -5.84
N LEU A 95 9.77 -12.01 -4.81
CA LEU A 95 9.71 -11.57 -3.43
C LEU A 95 11.03 -10.86 -3.07
N ILE A 96 10.93 -9.66 -2.51
CA ILE A 96 12.10 -8.82 -2.17
C ILE A 96 12.29 -8.61 -0.66
N THR A 97 11.45 -9.23 0.15
CA THR A 97 11.48 -9.09 1.62
C THR A 97 11.67 -10.42 2.35
N GLN A 98 12.18 -11.47 1.66
CA GLN A 98 12.36 -12.79 2.24
C GLN A 98 13.28 -12.80 3.48
N ASP A 99 14.21 -11.86 3.56
CA ASP A 99 15.19 -11.76 4.65
C ASP A 99 14.77 -10.79 5.75
N LEU A 100 13.59 -10.18 5.63
CA LEU A 100 13.04 -9.26 6.63
C LEU A 100 12.01 -9.96 7.53
N PRO A 101 12.00 -9.67 8.83
CA PRO A 101 11.02 -10.21 9.76
C PRO A 101 9.69 -9.47 9.66
N LEU A 102 9.17 -9.27 8.44
CA LEU A 102 7.91 -8.60 8.19
C LEU A 102 7.01 -9.46 7.30
N ASN A 103 5.71 -9.38 7.57
CA ASN A 103 4.68 -10.08 6.80
C ASN A 103 3.80 -9.10 6.02
N GLU A 104 3.49 -7.95 6.65
CA GLU A 104 2.53 -6.97 6.14
C GLU A 104 3.25 -5.77 5.57
N VAL A 105 2.87 -5.39 4.35
CA VAL A 105 3.33 -4.17 3.68
C VAL A 105 2.10 -3.41 3.19
N TYR A 106 1.75 -2.35 3.92
CA TYR A 106 0.58 -1.52 3.62
C TYR A 106 0.88 -0.41 2.63
N ALA A 107 2.10 0.12 2.66
CA ALA A 107 2.53 1.23 1.83
C ALA A 107 3.87 0.93 1.16
N ILE A 108 3.98 1.35 -0.08
CA ILE A 108 5.21 1.37 -0.87
C ILE A 108 5.30 2.75 -1.50
N GLU A 109 6.48 3.32 -1.49
CA GLU A 109 6.79 4.55 -2.22
C GLU A 109 8.11 4.36 -2.96
N ILE A 110 8.16 4.81 -4.22
CA ILE A 110 9.32 4.71 -5.10
C ILE A 110 9.88 6.11 -5.31
N ASP A 111 11.19 6.27 -5.18
CA ASP A 111 11.84 7.52 -5.56
C ASP A 111 11.62 7.82 -7.05
N PHE A 112 11.01 8.96 -7.34
CA PHE A 112 10.64 9.35 -8.70
C PHE A 112 11.86 9.63 -9.60
N THR A 113 13.05 9.80 -9.02
CA THR A 113 14.31 10.01 -9.76
C THR A 113 15.12 8.74 -9.93
N ASN A 114 14.95 7.74 -9.05
CA ASN A 114 15.69 6.50 -9.07
C ASN A 114 14.83 5.32 -8.59
N PRO A 115 14.38 4.42 -9.48
CA PRO A 115 13.49 3.32 -9.15
C PRO A 115 14.12 2.23 -8.28
N ASP A 116 15.44 2.31 -8.01
CA ASP A 116 16.14 1.42 -7.09
C ASP A 116 16.00 1.85 -5.62
N ILE A 117 15.55 3.09 -5.40
CA ILE A 117 15.29 3.62 -4.05
C ILE A 117 13.80 3.45 -3.76
N ILE A 118 13.50 2.62 -2.77
CA ILE A 118 12.14 2.31 -2.37
C ILE A 118 11.98 2.36 -0.85
N TYR A 119 10.79 2.72 -0.44
CA TYR A 119 10.38 2.74 0.96
C TYR A 119 9.19 1.79 1.10
N ILE A 120 9.19 0.97 2.15
CA ILE A 120 8.06 0.10 2.47
C ILE A 120 7.68 0.24 3.93
N SER A 121 6.39 0.16 4.21
CA SER A 121 5.91 -0.02 5.57
C SER A 121 6.21 -1.44 6.05
N GLY A 122 6.46 -1.59 7.34
CA GLY A 122 6.68 -2.90 7.94
C GLY A 122 6.35 -2.89 9.42
N ASN A 123 6.53 -4.03 10.07
CA ASN A 123 6.29 -4.15 11.50
C ASN A 123 7.21 -3.19 12.27
N GLY A 124 6.58 -2.16 12.86
CA GLY A 124 7.26 -1.21 13.73
C GLY A 124 8.08 -0.11 13.03
N GLY A 125 7.85 0.14 11.72
CA GLY A 125 8.55 1.25 11.08
C GLY A 125 8.55 1.23 9.57
N ILE A 126 9.48 1.98 9.00
CA ILE A 126 9.69 2.10 7.57
C ILE A 126 11.04 1.49 7.23
N TYR A 127 11.07 0.67 6.21
CA TYR A 127 12.28 0.11 5.62
C TYR A 127 12.59 0.82 4.31
N LYS A 128 13.85 1.17 4.12
CA LYS A 128 14.37 1.79 2.90
C LYS A 128 15.40 0.90 2.25
N SER A 129 15.29 0.73 0.95
CA SER A 129 16.31 0.10 0.10
C SER A 129 16.88 1.13 -0.87
N TYR A 130 18.15 0.95 -1.24
CA TYR A 130 18.86 1.72 -2.27
C TYR A 130 19.22 0.86 -3.48
N ASP A 131 18.84 -0.42 -3.48
CA ASP A 131 19.25 -1.42 -4.45
C ASP A 131 18.08 -2.35 -4.86
N SER A 132 16.94 -1.74 -5.09
CA SER A 132 15.74 -2.44 -5.58
C SER A 132 15.21 -3.53 -4.66
N GLY A 133 15.42 -3.40 -3.35
CA GLY A 133 14.94 -4.36 -2.37
C GLY A 133 15.90 -5.53 -2.10
N THR A 134 17.17 -5.44 -2.57
CA THR A 134 18.19 -6.44 -2.24
C THR A 134 18.66 -6.31 -0.79
N ASN A 135 18.90 -5.08 -0.34
CA ASN A 135 19.25 -4.77 1.05
C ASN A 135 18.31 -3.73 1.63
N TRP A 136 18.02 -3.85 2.92
CA TRP A 136 17.08 -3.00 3.61
C TRP A 136 17.67 -2.42 4.90
N SER A 137 17.27 -1.19 5.21
CA SER A 137 17.58 -0.53 6.47
C SER A 137 16.31 0.08 7.05
N ILE A 138 16.11 -0.07 8.36
CA ILE A 138 15.07 0.69 9.07
C ILE A 138 15.52 2.15 9.09
N ILE A 139 14.58 3.05 8.80
CA ILE A 139 14.79 4.49 8.84
C ILE A 139 13.97 5.15 9.95
N GLY A 140 14.35 6.36 10.32
CA GLY A 140 13.78 7.13 11.41
C GLY A 140 14.69 7.20 12.61
N ASP A 141 14.50 8.24 13.41
CA ASP A 141 15.21 8.40 14.67
C ASP A 141 14.68 7.46 15.77
N ALA A 142 15.32 7.45 16.93
CA ALA A 142 14.90 6.59 18.03
C ALA A 142 13.51 6.92 18.55
N ALA A 143 13.06 8.17 18.44
CA ALA A 143 11.71 8.57 18.88
C ALA A 143 10.64 7.98 17.94
N PHE A 144 10.89 7.99 16.64
CA PHE A 144 10.01 7.42 15.65
C PHE A 144 10.00 5.87 15.68
N THR A 145 11.18 5.24 15.71
CA THR A 145 11.31 3.78 15.65
C THR A 145 10.89 3.05 16.93
N THR A 146 10.81 3.74 18.08
CA THR A 146 10.30 3.14 19.33
C THR A 146 8.78 3.10 19.40
N LEU A 147 8.08 3.82 18.54
CA LEU A 147 6.65 3.78 18.46
C LEU A 147 6.22 2.56 17.63
N SER A 148 5.24 1.80 18.13
CA SER A 148 4.67 0.66 17.40
C SER A 148 3.68 1.15 16.34
N HIS A 149 4.14 1.99 15.43
CA HIS A 149 3.31 2.53 14.38
C HIS A 149 2.85 1.47 13.38
N SER A 150 1.56 1.47 13.08
CA SER A 150 1.04 0.84 11.88
C SER A 150 1.05 1.89 10.76
N ILE A 151 2.10 1.87 9.95
CA ILE A 151 2.23 2.80 8.81
C ILE A 151 1.19 2.43 7.75
N LYS A 152 0.39 3.40 7.34
CA LYS A 152 -0.70 3.23 6.37
C LYS A 152 -0.33 3.72 5.00
N ASP A 153 0.39 4.84 4.94
CA ASP A 153 0.82 5.43 3.68
C ASP A 153 2.16 6.16 3.83
N ILE A 154 2.91 6.21 2.74
CA ILE A 154 4.19 6.88 2.63
C ILE A 154 4.19 7.62 1.30
N LYS A 155 4.50 8.91 1.31
CA LYS A 155 4.61 9.72 0.08
C LYS A 155 5.87 10.56 0.09
N LEU A 156 6.58 10.55 -1.02
CA LEU A 156 7.64 11.52 -1.32
C LEU A 156 7.03 12.79 -1.91
N LYS A 157 7.53 13.94 -1.48
CA LYS A 157 7.13 15.21 -2.11
C LYS A 157 7.59 15.24 -3.58
N PRO A 158 6.69 15.47 -4.55
CA PRO A 158 7.03 15.37 -5.98
C PRO A 158 8.15 16.30 -6.46
N SER A 159 8.48 17.33 -5.67
CA SER A 159 9.57 18.29 -5.97
C SER A 159 10.86 18.04 -5.19
N ASN A 160 10.84 17.14 -4.20
CA ASN A 160 11.96 16.95 -3.28
C ASN A 160 11.94 15.53 -2.68
N ASN A 161 12.76 14.63 -3.22
CA ASN A 161 12.85 13.25 -2.74
C ASN A 161 13.52 13.08 -1.35
N MET A 162 13.97 14.17 -0.73
CA MET A 162 14.41 14.18 0.68
C MET A 162 13.25 14.46 1.64
N GLU A 163 12.10 14.89 1.14
CA GLU A 163 10.94 15.23 1.95
C GLU A 163 9.89 14.10 1.84
N LEU A 164 9.67 13.43 2.99
CA LEU A 164 8.71 12.33 3.12
C LEU A 164 7.57 12.73 4.04
N PHE A 165 6.38 12.24 3.70
CA PHE A 165 5.21 12.26 4.57
C PHE A 165 4.78 10.84 4.88
N VAL A 166 4.37 10.61 6.12
CA VAL A 166 4.00 9.28 6.62
C VAL A 166 2.70 9.36 7.39
N ALA A 167 1.70 8.62 6.94
CA ALA A 167 0.46 8.41 7.64
C ALA A 167 0.53 7.14 8.49
N SER A 168 0.17 7.24 9.76
CA SER A 168 0.14 6.11 10.69
C SER A 168 -1.09 6.15 11.59
N ASP A 169 -1.30 5.09 12.36
CA ASP A 169 -2.34 5.03 13.38
C ASP A 169 -2.11 5.98 14.58
N GLU A 170 -0.89 6.48 14.75
CA GLU A 170 -0.51 7.41 15.83
C GLU A 170 -0.49 8.88 15.35
N GLY A 171 -0.15 9.14 14.08
CA GLY A 171 -0.03 10.50 13.57
C GLY A 171 0.32 10.60 12.10
N LEU A 172 0.36 11.85 11.67
CA LEU A 172 0.95 12.30 10.41
C LEU A 172 2.33 12.87 10.70
N TYR A 173 3.33 12.35 10.03
CA TYR A 173 4.74 12.73 10.22
C TYR A 173 5.36 13.26 8.95
N GLN A 174 6.39 14.07 9.09
CA GLN A 174 7.22 14.59 8.01
C GLN A 174 8.70 14.38 8.32
N SER A 175 9.45 13.99 7.30
CA SER A 175 10.91 14.03 7.29
C SER A 175 11.38 14.99 6.21
N LEU A 176 12.42 15.77 6.49
CA LEU A 176 13.08 16.68 5.56
C LEU A 176 14.47 16.21 5.13
N ASP A 177 14.88 15.03 5.57
CA ASP A 177 16.25 14.50 5.42
C ASP A 177 16.30 13.05 4.91
N GLY A 178 15.30 12.67 4.10
CA GLY A 178 15.25 11.36 3.46
C GLY A 178 14.89 10.22 4.39
N GLY A 179 14.21 10.54 5.51
CA GLY A 179 13.75 9.58 6.49
C GLY A 179 14.68 9.34 7.67
N ASN A 180 15.73 10.15 7.85
CA ASN A 180 16.61 9.99 9.02
C ASN A 180 15.97 10.49 10.32
N ASN A 181 15.23 11.61 10.24
CA ASN A 181 14.48 12.17 11.36
C ASN A 181 13.04 12.46 10.93
N PHE A 182 12.09 12.27 11.86
CA PHE A 182 10.69 12.57 11.65
C PHE A 182 10.15 13.55 12.69
N SER A 183 9.30 14.46 12.24
CA SER A 183 8.55 15.40 13.07
C SER A 183 7.06 15.13 12.92
N GLU A 184 6.32 15.09 14.04
CA GLU A 184 4.87 14.98 14.00
C GLU A 184 4.25 16.29 13.53
N ILE A 185 3.39 16.22 12.50
CA ILE A 185 2.56 17.33 12.04
C ILE A 185 1.26 17.38 12.84
N MET A 186 0.61 16.23 13.01
CA MET A 186 -0.66 16.12 13.71
C MET A 186 -0.85 14.69 14.24
N SER A 187 -1.28 14.57 15.50
CA SER A 187 -1.61 13.29 16.11
C SER A 187 -2.94 12.71 15.60
N GLY A 188 -3.08 11.40 15.64
CA GLY A 188 -4.30 10.66 15.32
C GLY A 188 -4.08 9.64 14.19
N ASN A 189 -5.11 8.87 13.91
CA ASN A 189 -5.03 7.78 12.95
C ASN A 189 -5.25 8.30 11.52
N PHE A 190 -4.17 8.54 10.81
CA PHE A 190 -4.16 8.93 9.39
C PHE A 190 -4.08 7.70 8.51
N LEU A 191 -4.88 7.68 7.44
CA LEU A 191 -5.02 6.54 6.54
C LEU A 191 -4.30 6.75 5.21
N GLU A 192 -4.30 7.98 4.71
CA GLU A 192 -3.90 8.25 3.33
C GLU A 192 -3.42 9.68 3.14
N ILE A 193 -2.50 9.85 2.23
CA ILE A 193 -1.88 11.11 1.80
C ILE A 193 -1.92 11.17 0.29
N GLU A 194 -2.43 12.25 -0.28
CA GLU A 194 -2.38 12.46 -1.72
C GLU A 194 -1.90 13.87 -2.07
N PHE A 195 -1.06 13.98 -3.09
CA PHE A 195 -0.65 15.26 -3.65
C PHE A 195 -1.58 15.70 -4.77
N HIS A 196 -1.81 17.00 -4.86
CA HIS A 196 -2.51 17.55 -6.01
C HIS A 196 -1.61 17.48 -7.27
N PRO A 197 -2.09 16.92 -8.39
CA PRO A 197 -1.23 16.64 -9.55
C PRO A 197 -0.59 17.89 -10.19
N ASN A 198 -1.19 19.06 -9.99
CA ASN A 198 -0.71 20.32 -10.54
C ASN A 198 -0.19 21.32 -9.48
N SER A 199 -0.04 20.88 -8.22
CA SER A 199 0.45 21.72 -7.12
C SER A 199 1.24 20.88 -6.12
N MET A 200 2.52 21.12 -6.02
CA MET A 200 3.41 20.35 -5.12
C MET A 200 3.26 20.72 -3.64
N ASP A 201 2.56 21.80 -3.34
CA ASP A 201 2.30 22.28 -1.97
C ASP A 201 0.85 22.01 -1.53
N THR A 202 -0.01 21.57 -2.46
CA THR A 202 -1.38 21.19 -2.11
C THR A 202 -1.44 19.68 -1.86
N MET A 203 -1.89 19.32 -0.67
CA MET A 203 -1.97 17.95 -0.19
C MET A 203 -3.32 17.67 0.44
N TYR A 204 -3.73 16.41 0.40
CA TYR A 204 -4.98 15.91 0.97
C TYR A 204 -4.69 14.76 1.91
N PHE A 205 -5.46 14.67 2.99
CA PHE A 205 -5.25 13.67 4.02
C PHE A 205 -6.58 13.12 4.51
N ILE A 206 -6.62 11.83 4.76
CA ILE A 206 -7.73 11.18 5.45
C ILE A 206 -7.28 10.78 6.85
N ARG A 207 -8.07 11.18 7.84
CA ARG A 207 -7.90 10.80 9.24
C ARG A 207 -9.17 10.13 9.73
N THR A 208 -9.04 9.13 10.61
CA THR A 208 -10.19 8.59 11.35
C THR A 208 -10.32 9.26 12.70
N SER A 209 -11.57 9.56 13.10
CA SER A 209 -11.91 10.14 14.39
C SER A 209 -13.15 9.43 14.93
N GLY A 210 -12.95 8.42 15.78
CA GLY A 210 -14.01 7.51 16.21
C GLY A 210 -14.55 6.70 15.02
N ASP A 211 -15.86 6.79 14.79
CA ASP A 211 -16.55 6.07 13.68
C ASP A 211 -16.58 6.87 12.38
N LYS A 212 -15.90 8.02 12.33
CA LYS A 212 -15.91 8.95 11.20
C LYS A 212 -14.56 9.06 10.56
N THR A 213 -14.56 9.41 9.26
CA THR A 213 -13.39 9.93 8.57
C THR A 213 -13.48 11.45 8.46
N GLU A 214 -12.32 12.08 8.52
CA GLU A 214 -12.13 13.51 8.38
C GLU A 214 -11.24 13.76 7.17
N PHE A 215 -11.60 14.77 6.39
CA PHE A 215 -10.82 15.18 5.23
C PHE A 215 -10.09 16.49 5.52
N TYR A 216 -8.79 16.45 5.44
CA TYR A 216 -7.92 17.59 5.59
C TYR A 216 -7.26 17.97 4.27
N ARG A 217 -6.99 19.26 4.12
CA ARG A 217 -6.20 19.81 3.03
C ARG A 217 -5.13 20.73 3.60
N SER A 218 -3.96 20.66 2.99
CA SER A 218 -2.89 21.65 3.11
C SER A 218 -2.69 22.33 1.78
N ASP A 219 -2.39 23.64 1.80
CA ASP A 219 -2.00 24.43 0.63
C ASP A 219 -0.58 25.01 0.79
N ASP A 220 0.16 24.58 1.82
CA ASP A 220 1.47 25.10 2.21
C ASP A 220 2.50 23.98 2.44
N GLY A 221 2.36 22.85 1.71
CA GLY A 221 3.29 21.75 1.76
C GLY A 221 3.26 20.97 3.09
N GLY A 222 2.11 20.88 3.74
CA GLY A 222 1.92 20.14 4.97
C GLY A 222 2.18 20.92 6.26
N ASN A 223 2.56 22.22 6.16
CA ASN A 223 2.83 23.05 7.36
C ASN A 223 1.56 23.38 8.15
N SER A 224 0.42 23.51 7.46
CA SER A 224 -0.89 23.68 8.10
C SER A 224 -1.94 22.76 7.46
N LEU A 225 -2.84 22.23 8.28
CA LEU A 225 -3.94 21.37 7.83
C LEU A 225 -5.28 22.04 8.14
N THR A 226 -6.12 22.15 7.13
CA THR A 226 -7.48 22.68 7.25
C THR A 226 -8.48 21.53 7.13
N LEU A 227 -9.34 21.36 8.13
CA LEU A 227 -10.44 20.40 8.11
C LEU A 227 -11.57 20.90 7.21
N TYR A 228 -11.97 20.09 6.24
CA TYR A 228 -13.10 20.36 5.36
C TYR A 228 -14.29 19.47 5.75
N THR A 229 -15.37 20.08 6.16
CA THR A 229 -16.60 19.39 6.60
C THR A 229 -17.75 19.51 5.60
N ASN A 230 -17.69 20.50 4.69
CA ASN A 230 -18.76 20.74 3.73
C ASN A 230 -18.72 19.71 2.60
N GLY A 231 -19.83 18.96 2.45
CA GLY A 231 -19.94 17.90 1.46
C GLY A 231 -19.24 16.59 1.84
N TRP A 232 -18.49 16.55 2.94
CA TRP A 232 -17.89 15.32 3.42
C TRP A 232 -18.93 14.42 4.10
N PRO A 233 -18.94 13.11 3.82
CA PRO A 233 -19.90 12.20 4.44
C PRO A 233 -19.84 12.26 5.97
N ASN A 234 -21.01 12.36 6.59
CA ASN A 234 -21.14 12.25 8.02
C ASN A 234 -22.00 11.02 8.31
N PRO A 235 -21.42 9.91 8.78
CA PRO A 235 -22.18 8.69 9.05
C PRO A 235 -23.26 8.97 10.12
N GLY A 236 -24.40 8.31 9.97
CA GLY A 236 -25.46 8.28 10.97
C GLY A 236 -24.99 7.57 12.24
N THR A 237 -25.79 7.67 13.31
CA THR A 237 -25.53 6.93 14.53
C THR A 237 -25.58 5.42 14.26
N GLY A 238 -24.45 4.74 14.51
CA GLY A 238 -24.31 3.31 14.26
C GLY A 238 -23.72 2.94 12.90
N ASP A 239 -23.48 3.90 12.01
CA ASP A 239 -22.74 3.70 10.78
C ASP A 239 -21.25 3.94 11.02
N GLU A 240 -20.40 3.04 10.51
CA GLU A 240 -18.95 3.16 10.65
C GLU A 240 -18.32 3.40 9.27
N GLN A 241 -17.45 4.41 9.18
CA GLN A 241 -16.58 4.63 8.03
C GLN A 241 -15.21 4.04 8.33
N LYS A 242 -14.99 2.78 7.95
CA LYS A 242 -13.74 2.05 8.27
C LYS A 242 -12.68 2.16 7.18
N ARG A 243 -13.08 2.41 5.95
CA ARG A 243 -12.17 2.52 4.80
C ARG A 243 -12.59 3.69 3.93
N THR A 244 -11.69 4.62 3.77
CA THR A 244 -11.85 5.77 2.89
C THR A 244 -10.54 5.95 2.14
N GLU A 245 -10.63 6.06 0.83
CA GLU A 245 -9.51 6.32 -0.06
C GLU A 245 -9.82 7.56 -0.88
N ILE A 246 -8.82 8.32 -1.24
CA ILE A 246 -8.93 9.48 -2.11
C ILE A 246 -8.09 9.27 -3.38
N ALA A 247 -8.58 9.80 -4.47
CA ALA A 247 -7.83 9.90 -5.71
C ALA A 247 -8.01 11.30 -6.28
N VAL A 248 -6.93 11.88 -6.73
CA VAL A 248 -6.90 13.25 -7.27
C VAL A 248 -6.46 13.20 -8.73
N SER A 249 -7.21 13.86 -9.62
CA SER A 249 -6.97 13.89 -11.08
C SER A 249 -6.80 15.30 -11.61
#